data_caf3a474e24cbc0a05ce2cdeaee347ee
#
_entry.id   caf3a474e24cbc0a05ce2cdeaee347ee
#
_cell.length_a   1.000
_cell.length_b   1.000
_cell.length_c   1.000
_cell.angle_alpha   90.00
_cell.angle_beta   90.00
_cell.angle_gamma   90.00
#
_symmetry.space_group_name_H-M   'P 1'
#
loop_
_entity.id
_entity.type
_entity.pdbx_description
1 polymer ?
#
loop_
_entity_poly.entity_id
_entity_poly.type
_entity_poly.pdbx_seq_one_letter_code
_entity_poly.pdbx_strand_id
1 'polypeptide(L)'
;FTGGMGLSGAKVYRRPIYRDNTQGITKPVILRLAHRGGVKSLSGVMYEETRGILKVFLQDLIRLSNLSKVYARRSTYQVKDLEFALNVKNKYLVAGVDPKSKTTSSLQSCKLRKRAEKEPGKQRRRAKSGTNAIREIRYVQENSDCLLIPHLAFKRLVLEIAQEYSDDDIRVSDAFARLIQLVTEEYLTALFEDANFAAIHSGRVTVNPKDMRLARRIRKERA
;
A
#
# COMPACT_ATOMS: atom_id res chain seq x y z
N PHE A 1 38.85 -24.45 41.47
CA PHE A 1 38.78 -23.86 40.10
C PHE A 1 37.73 -24.58 39.32
N THR A 2 36.49 -24.07 39.29
CA THR A 2 35.42 -24.60 38.46
C THR A 2 35.17 -23.59 37.34
N GLY A 3 35.71 -23.87 36.16
CA GLY A 3 35.44 -23.13 34.96
C GLY A 3 34.03 -23.37 34.51
N GLY A 4 33.17 -22.34 34.58
CA GLY A 4 31.84 -22.36 34.04
C GLY A 4 31.90 -22.39 32.50
N MET A 5 31.52 -23.51 31.87
CA MET A 5 31.27 -23.56 30.44
C MET A 5 30.05 -22.67 30.13
N GLY A 6 30.29 -21.55 29.44
CA GLY A 6 29.24 -20.74 28.90
C GLY A 6 28.44 -21.56 27.89
N LEU A 7 27.19 -21.84 28.20
CA LEU A 7 26.23 -22.39 27.25
C LEU A 7 26.12 -21.40 26.06
N SER A 8 26.73 -21.78 24.94
CA SER A 8 26.50 -21.07 23.65
C SER A 8 25.01 -21.08 23.38
N GLY A 9 24.41 -19.88 23.34
CA GLY A 9 22.99 -19.73 23.18
C GLY A 9 22.50 -20.50 21.95
N ALA A 10 21.63 -21.49 22.19
CA ALA A 10 20.98 -22.22 21.14
C ALA A 10 20.32 -21.21 20.18
N LYS A 11 20.75 -21.20 18.92
CA LYS A 11 20.05 -20.43 17.88
C LYS A 11 18.63 -20.95 17.84
N VAL A 12 17.71 -20.17 18.44
CA VAL A 12 16.29 -20.46 18.33
C VAL A 12 15.92 -20.32 16.86
N TYR A 13 15.84 -21.45 16.15
CA TYR A 13 15.25 -21.50 14.83
C TYR A 13 13.78 -21.10 15.00
N ARG A 14 13.49 -19.80 14.82
CA ARG A 14 12.13 -19.36 14.67
C ARG A 14 11.61 -19.99 13.39
N ARG A 15 10.76 -21.01 13.55
CA ARG A 15 10.00 -21.54 12.41
C ARG A 15 9.40 -20.36 11.67
N PRO A 16 9.54 -20.27 10.34
CA PRO A 16 8.85 -19.21 9.59
C PRO A 16 7.37 -19.38 9.88
N ILE A 17 6.83 -18.49 10.69
CA ILE A 17 5.39 -18.39 10.84
C ILE A 17 4.94 -17.83 9.50
N TYR A 18 4.20 -18.62 8.73
CA TYR A 18 3.52 -18.19 7.52
C TYR A 18 2.49 -17.14 7.93
N ARG A 19 2.97 -15.92 8.12
CA ARG A 19 2.11 -14.76 8.35
C ARG A 19 1.72 -14.28 6.97
N ASP A 20 0.42 -14.18 6.74
CA ASP A 20 -0.11 -13.48 5.59
C ASP A 20 0.45 -12.04 5.59
N ASN A 21 1.38 -11.76 4.65
CA ASN A 21 2.04 -10.46 4.57
C ASN A 21 1.07 -9.33 4.24
N THR A 22 -0.16 -9.63 3.78
CA THR A 22 -1.22 -8.64 3.59
C THR A 22 -1.60 -7.96 4.90
N GLN A 23 -1.48 -8.66 6.04
CA GLN A 23 -1.70 -8.09 7.38
C GLN A 23 -0.63 -7.05 7.77
N GLY A 24 0.52 -7.04 7.09
CA GLY A 24 1.53 -5.99 7.23
C GLY A 24 1.01 -4.61 6.81
N ILE A 25 -0.07 -4.56 6.01
CA ILE A 25 -0.80 -3.34 5.66
C ILE A 25 -1.87 -3.12 6.72
N THR A 26 -1.53 -2.29 7.69
CA THR A 26 -2.35 -2.09 8.90
C THR A 26 -3.59 -1.23 8.64
N LYS A 27 -4.63 -1.37 9.48
CA LYS A 27 -5.86 -0.57 9.41
C LYS A 27 -5.60 0.96 9.34
N PRO A 28 -4.68 1.54 10.15
CA PRO A 28 -4.37 2.97 10.05
C PRO A 28 -3.80 3.40 8.68
N VAL A 29 -3.08 2.54 7.99
CA VAL A 29 -2.55 2.82 6.66
C VAL A 29 -3.67 2.88 5.64
N ILE A 30 -4.57 1.90 5.65
CA ILE A 30 -5.76 1.86 4.77
C ILE A 30 -6.64 3.09 5.02
N LEU A 31 -6.84 3.47 6.29
CA LEU A 31 -7.61 4.66 6.63
C LEU A 31 -6.98 5.94 6.05
N ARG A 32 -5.65 6.06 6.07
CA ARG A 32 -4.96 7.22 5.47
C ARG A 32 -5.08 7.24 3.95
N LEU A 33 -5.01 6.08 3.29
CA LEU A 33 -5.26 5.97 1.85
C LEU A 33 -6.70 6.42 1.52
N ALA A 34 -7.68 5.99 2.32
CA ALA A 34 -9.06 6.43 2.18
C ALA A 34 -9.22 7.93 2.46
N HIS A 35 -8.53 8.49 3.45
CA HIS A 35 -8.50 9.93 3.72
C HIS A 35 -7.90 10.71 2.54
N ARG A 36 -6.86 10.16 1.86
CA ARG A 36 -6.33 10.76 0.62
C ARG A 36 -7.40 10.83 -0.47
N GLY A 37 -8.24 9.79 -0.61
CA GLY A 37 -9.43 9.77 -1.47
C GLY A 37 -10.64 10.54 -0.93
N GLY A 38 -10.50 11.35 0.14
CA GLY A 38 -11.55 12.19 0.69
C GLY A 38 -12.61 11.47 1.56
N VAL A 39 -12.44 10.19 1.82
CA VAL A 39 -13.37 9.39 2.66
C VAL A 39 -13.23 9.79 4.12
N LYS A 40 -14.33 10.10 4.79
CA LYS A 40 -14.35 10.48 6.22
C LYS A 40 -14.39 9.28 7.15
N SER A 41 -15.08 8.21 6.76
CA SER A 41 -15.29 7.02 7.60
C SER A 41 -15.39 5.75 6.77
N LEU A 42 -14.77 4.66 7.25
CA LEU A 42 -14.82 3.34 6.65
C LEU A 42 -15.57 2.36 7.57
N SER A 43 -16.30 1.44 6.99
CA SER A 43 -16.87 0.32 7.75
C SER A 43 -15.77 -0.67 8.15
N GLY A 44 -15.96 -1.42 9.24
CA GLY A 44 -14.96 -2.37 9.75
C GLY A 44 -14.59 -3.48 8.76
N VAL A 45 -15.51 -3.87 7.90
CA VAL A 45 -15.31 -4.93 6.88
C VAL A 45 -14.46 -4.44 5.71
N MET A 46 -14.41 -3.12 5.46
CA MET A 46 -13.67 -2.52 4.35
C MET A 46 -12.17 -2.82 4.39
N TYR A 47 -11.59 -2.98 5.57
CA TYR A 47 -10.16 -3.21 5.69
C TYR A 47 -9.73 -4.54 5.06
N GLU A 48 -10.51 -5.59 5.25
CA GLU A 48 -10.22 -6.91 4.66
C GLU A 48 -10.52 -6.91 3.15
N GLU A 49 -11.63 -6.30 2.73
CA GLU A 49 -11.96 -6.14 1.32
C GLU A 49 -10.85 -5.39 0.57
N THR A 50 -10.34 -4.30 1.16
CA THR A 50 -9.25 -3.52 0.57
C THR A 50 -7.96 -4.34 0.44
N ARG A 51 -7.62 -5.17 1.43
CA ARG A 51 -6.46 -6.07 1.35
C ARG A 51 -6.63 -7.11 0.24
N GLY A 52 -7.82 -7.68 0.11
CA GLY A 52 -8.14 -8.61 -0.97
C GLY A 52 -7.99 -7.97 -2.36
N ILE A 53 -8.55 -6.77 -2.55
CA ILE A 53 -8.44 -6.01 -3.80
C ILE A 53 -6.98 -5.69 -4.12
N LEU A 54 -6.21 -5.25 -3.11
CA LEU A 54 -4.80 -4.95 -3.25
C LEU A 54 -4.01 -6.20 -3.69
N LYS A 55 -4.26 -7.35 -3.08
CA LYS A 55 -3.59 -8.61 -3.45
C LYS A 55 -3.87 -8.98 -4.90
N VAL A 56 -5.13 -8.95 -5.33
CA VAL A 56 -5.53 -9.24 -6.71
C VAL A 56 -4.87 -8.28 -7.70
N PHE A 57 -4.86 -6.98 -7.39
CA PHE A 57 -4.22 -5.97 -8.23
C PHE A 57 -2.71 -6.20 -8.38
N LEU A 58 -2.02 -6.52 -7.28
CA LEU A 58 -0.59 -6.85 -7.30
C LEU A 58 -0.30 -8.14 -8.05
N GLN A 59 -1.10 -9.18 -7.87
CA GLN A 59 -0.97 -10.45 -8.60
C GLN A 59 -1.02 -10.21 -10.10
N ASP A 60 -1.95 -9.42 -10.56
CA ASP A 60 -2.09 -9.07 -11.96
C ASP A 60 -0.88 -8.30 -12.52
N LEU A 61 -0.37 -7.30 -11.78
CA LEU A 61 0.81 -6.53 -12.21
C LEU A 61 2.07 -7.38 -12.22
N ILE A 62 2.28 -8.17 -11.16
CA ILE A 62 3.47 -9.01 -11.04
C ILE A 62 3.46 -10.11 -12.09
N ARG A 63 2.29 -10.70 -12.39
CA ARG A 63 2.13 -11.69 -13.47
C ARG A 63 2.59 -11.12 -14.82
N LEU A 64 2.15 -9.92 -15.17
CA LEU A 64 2.55 -9.27 -16.43
C LEU A 64 4.04 -8.88 -16.41
N SER A 65 4.53 -8.37 -15.29
CA SER A 65 5.94 -8.05 -15.13
C SER A 65 6.83 -9.29 -15.21
N ASN A 66 6.34 -10.45 -14.74
CA ASN A 66 7.05 -11.73 -14.84
C ASN A 66 7.22 -12.17 -16.31
N LEU A 67 6.21 -11.97 -17.17
CA LEU A 67 6.33 -12.25 -18.60
C LEU A 67 7.49 -11.48 -19.22
N SER A 68 7.60 -10.17 -18.95
CA SER A 68 8.69 -9.33 -19.44
C SER A 68 10.06 -9.80 -18.91
N LYS A 69 10.13 -10.14 -17.60
CA LYS A 69 11.34 -10.64 -16.96
C LYS A 69 11.83 -11.95 -17.59
N VAL A 70 10.93 -12.90 -17.79
CA VAL A 70 11.23 -14.23 -18.38
C VAL A 70 11.68 -14.07 -19.82
N TYR A 71 10.99 -13.27 -20.63
CA TYR A 71 11.40 -12.97 -22.00
C TYR A 71 12.81 -12.40 -22.07
N ALA A 72 13.16 -11.52 -21.13
CA ALA A 72 14.49 -10.94 -21.02
C ALA A 72 15.53 -11.84 -20.34
N ARG A 73 15.17 -13.10 -19.99
CA ARG A 73 16.05 -14.10 -19.33
C ARG A 73 16.76 -13.55 -18.09
N ARG A 74 16.04 -12.83 -17.24
CA ARG A 74 16.56 -12.23 -16.00
C ARG A 74 15.92 -12.86 -14.76
N SER A 75 16.64 -12.91 -13.65
CA SER A 75 16.13 -13.29 -12.33
C SER A 75 15.59 -12.11 -11.50
N THR A 76 15.95 -10.86 -11.89
CA THR A 76 15.63 -9.66 -11.14
C THR A 76 14.53 -8.85 -11.82
N TYR A 77 13.48 -8.48 -11.07
CA TYR A 77 12.46 -7.53 -11.53
C TYR A 77 13.03 -6.11 -11.59
N GLN A 78 12.82 -5.45 -12.72
CA GLN A 78 13.27 -4.09 -13.00
C GLN A 78 12.08 -3.18 -13.32
N VAL A 79 12.32 -1.86 -13.29
CA VAL A 79 11.32 -0.82 -13.61
C VAL A 79 10.67 -1.05 -14.98
N LYS A 80 11.46 -1.45 -15.98
CA LYS A 80 10.98 -1.74 -17.35
C LYS A 80 9.91 -2.82 -17.41
N ASP A 81 9.97 -3.79 -16.51
CA ASP A 81 8.99 -4.89 -16.45
C ASP A 81 7.63 -4.37 -15.94
N LEU A 82 7.65 -3.41 -15.01
CA LEU A 82 6.44 -2.76 -14.55
C LEU A 82 5.86 -1.81 -15.59
N GLU A 83 6.71 -1.05 -16.30
CA GLU A 83 6.27 -0.21 -17.42
C GLU A 83 5.55 -1.03 -18.50
N PHE A 84 6.11 -2.19 -18.86
CA PHE A 84 5.45 -3.13 -19.77
C PHE A 84 4.08 -3.58 -19.24
N ALA A 85 4.00 -3.97 -17.96
CA ALA A 85 2.74 -4.40 -17.34
C ALA A 85 1.67 -3.31 -17.34
N LEU A 86 2.07 -2.06 -17.08
CA LEU A 86 1.18 -0.91 -17.08
C LEU A 86 0.69 -0.56 -18.47
N ASN A 87 1.58 -0.62 -19.48
CA ASN A 87 1.22 -0.39 -20.87
C ASN A 87 0.18 -1.42 -21.38
N VAL A 88 0.37 -2.70 -21.04
CA VAL A 88 -0.58 -3.76 -21.39
C VAL A 88 -1.95 -3.53 -20.77
N LYS A 89 -1.99 -2.97 -19.55
CA LYS A 89 -3.25 -2.64 -18.85
C LYS A 89 -3.84 -1.29 -19.28
N ASN A 90 -3.25 -0.57 -20.22
CA ASN A 90 -3.61 0.81 -20.58
C ASN A 90 -3.69 1.76 -19.36
N LYS A 91 -2.94 1.47 -18.33
CA LYS A 91 -2.77 2.31 -17.13
C LYS A 91 -1.44 3.04 -17.28
N TYR A 92 -1.45 4.17 -17.96
CA TYR A 92 -0.26 5.01 -18.06
C TYR A 92 0.06 5.59 -16.67
N LEU A 93 1.33 5.64 -16.35
CA LEU A 93 1.82 6.44 -15.22
C LEU A 93 1.52 7.92 -15.53
N VAL A 94 0.46 8.44 -14.95
CA VAL A 94 -0.04 9.81 -15.20
C VAL A 94 0.91 10.87 -14.65
N ALA A 95 1.73 10.56 -13.69
CA ALA A 95 2.75 11.48 -13.21
C ALA A 95 4.08 11.07 -13.82
N GLY A 96 4.65 11.89 -14.67
CA GLY A 96 5.96 11.75 -15.30
C GLY A 96 7.09 11.35 -14.33
N VAL A 97 6.96 10.17 -13.77
CA VAL A 97 8.00 9.50 -13.01
C VAL A 97 8.93 8.90 -14.05
N ASP A 98 9.77 9.74 -14.60
CA ASP A 98 10.90 9.25 -15.37
C ASP A 98 11.68 8.29 -14.48
N PRO A 99 11.88 7.03 -14.89
CA PRO A 99 12.64 6.04 -14.10
C PRO A 99 14.08 6.51 -13.82
N LYS A 100 14.57 7.50 -14.53
CA LYS A 100 15.85 8.16 -14.33
C LYS A 100 15.78 9.41 -13.44
N SER A 101 14.60 9.85 -13.09
CA SER A 101 14.41 11.01 -12.21
C SER A 101 14.87 10.68 -10.79
N LYS A 102 15.53 11.63 -10.15
CA LYS A 102 15.89 11.59 -8.73
C LYS A 102 14.66 11.41 -7.81
N THR A 103 13.46 11.52 -8.36
CA THR A 103 12.17 11.40 -7.67
C THR A 103 11.95 10.01 -7.08
N THR A 104 12.41 8.93 -7.74
CA THR A 104 12.27 7.56 -7.19
C THR A 104 13.12 7.31 -5.94
N SER A 105 14.24 8.02 -5.81
CA SER A 105 15.09 7.96 -4.61
C SER A 105 14.61 8.89 -3.50
N SER A 106 13.84 9.93 -3.83
CA SER A 106 13.33 10.94 -2.90
C SER A 106 11.92 10.66 -2.36
N LEU A 107 11.23 9.60 -2.84
CA LEU A 107 9.95 9.16 -2.28
C LEU A 107 10.13 8.74 -0.81
N GLN A 108 9.92 9.69 0.07
CA GLN A 108 10.06 9.48 1.51
C GLN A 108 8.75 8.94 2.08
N SER A 109 8.86 8.03 3.05
CA SER A 109 7.71 7.65 3.87
C SER A 109 7.17 8.87 4.58
N CYS A 110 5.86 9.09 4.51
CA CYS A 110 5.20 10.20 5.17
C CYS A 110 5.48 10.17 6.68
N LYS A 111 6.21 11.16 7.18
CA LYS A 111 6.40 11.32 8.62
C LYS A 111 5.05 11.70 9.22
N LEU A 112 4.45 10.78 9.98
CA LEU A 112 3.26 11.06 10.76
C LEU A 112 3.46 12.37 11.52
N ARG A 113 2.49 13.29 11.37
CA ARG A 113 2.44 14.48 12.23
C ARG A 113 2.46 13.99 13.67
N LYS A 114 3.60 14.11 14.35
CA LYS A 114 3.69 13.82 15.78
C LYS A 114 2.60 14.66 16.45
N ARG A 115 1.73 13.99 17.20
CA ARG A 115 0.72 14.68 18.00
C ARG A 115 1.46 15.72 18.80
N ALA A 116 1.18 17.01 18.54
CA ALA A 116 1.90 18.11 19.16
C ALA A 116 2.00 17.82 20.67
N GLU A 117 3.23 17.84 21.19
CA GLU A 117 3.48 17.61 22.61
C GLU A 117 2.56 18.52 23.42
N LYS A 118 1.89 17.93 24.40
CA LYS A 118 0.99 18.66 25.25
C LYS A 118 1.81 19.68 26.03
N GLU A 119 1.62 20.97 25.75
CA GLU A 119 2.07 21.97 26.72
C GLU A 119 1.38 21.69 28.07
N PRO A 120 2.15 21.52 29.14
CA PRO A 120 1.57 21.26 30.45
C PRO A 120 0.70 22.47 30.85
N GLY A 121 -0.61 22.25 31.02
CA GLY A 121 -1.54 23.26 31.53
C GLY A 121 -2.69 23.69 30.63
N LYS A 122 -2.65 23.48 29.31
CA LYS A 122 -3.79 23.85 28.44
C LYS A 122 -4.72 22.66 28.21
N GLN A 123 -5.88 22.66 28.86
CA GLN A 123 -6.98 21.75 28.49
C GLN A 123 -7.54 22.15 27.13
N ARG A 124 -7.21 21.37 26.09
CA ARG A 124 -7.83 21.54 24.77
C ARG A 124 -9.29 21.08 24.81
N ARG A 125 -10.22 21.97 24.43
CA ARG A 125 -11.62 21.60 24.24
C ARG A 125 -11.70 20.42 23.26
N ARG A 126 -12.56 19.45 23.55
CA ARG A 126 -12.81 18.29 22.66
C ARG A 126 -13.36 18.82 21.33
N ALA A 127 -12.72 18.42 20.22
CA ALA A 127 -13.18 18.77 18.89
C ALA A 127 -14.55 18.14 18.60
N LYS A 128 -15.40 18.83 17.83
CA LYS A 128 -16.66 18.26 17.34
C LYS A 128 -16.40 16.97 16.53
N SER A 129 -17.38 16.06 16.53
CA SER A 129 -17.31 14.83 15.76
C SER A 129 -16.99 15.12 14.29
N GLY A 130 -16.05 14.34 13.70
CA GLY A 130 -15.63 14.49 12.31
C GLY A 130 -14.56 15.56 12.04
N THR A 131 -14.34 16.53 12.94
CA THR A 131 -13.33 17.59 12.74
C THR A 131 -11.91 17.05 12.59
N ASN A 132 -11.56 16.04 13.36
CA ASN A 132 -10.24 15.43 13.28
C ASN A 132 -10.05 14.67 11.95
N ALA A 133 -11.08 13.95 11.47
CA ALA A 133 -11.04 13.28 10.18
C ALA A 133 -10.79 14.29 9.03
N ILE A 134 -11.50 15.43 9.04
CA ILE A 134 -11.30 16.48 8.03
C ILE A 134 -9.87 17.06 8.09
N ARG A 135 -9.32 17.25 9.28
CA ARG A 135 -7.93 17.72 9.44
C ARG A 135 -6.91 16.71 8.91
N GLU A 136 -7.15 15.43 9.16
CA GLU A 136 -6.31 14.34 8.63
C GLU A 136 -6.41 14.24 7.12
N ILE A 137 -7.63 14.36 6.54
CA ILE A 137 -7.86 14.39 5.10
C ILE A 137 -7.03 15.52 4.47
N ARG A 138 -7.17 16.74 4.93
CA ARG A 138 -6.42 17.89 4.41
C ARG A 138 -4.91 17.65 4.48
N TYR A 139 -4.41 17.18 5.63
CA TYR A 139 -3.00 16.92 5.82
C TYR A 139 -2.45 15.85 4.86
N VAL A 140 -3.20 14.76 4.62
CA VAL A 140 -2.76 13.67 3.73
C VAL A 140 -2.86 14.09 2.26
N GLN A 141 -3.83 14.92 1.90
CA GLN A 141 -3.98 15.48 0.55
C GLN A 141 -2.89 16.52 0.23
N GLU A 142 -2.53 17.38 1.17
CA GLU A 142 -1.42 18.34 1.03
C GLU A 142 -0.07 17.64 0.86
N ASN A 143 0.10 16.44 1.43
CA ASN A 143 1.31 15.64 1.34
C ASN A 143 1.13 14.43 0.39
N SER A 144 0.63 14.68 -0.82
CA SER A 144 0.36 13.64 -1.82
C SER A 144 1.62 12.86 -2.25
N ASP A 145 2.79 13.50 -2.23
CA ASP A 145 4.05 12.94 -2.71
C ASP A 145 4.64 11.87 -1.77
N CYS A 146 4.10 11.74 -0.57
CA CYS A 146 4.57 10.77 0.41
C CYS A 146 3.90 9.40 0.24
N LEU A 147 4.68 8.32 0.28
CA LEU A 147 4.16 6.97 0.39
C LEU A 147 3.61 6.70 1.79
N LEU A 148 2.40 6.14 1.86
CA LEU A 148 1.67 5.88 3.11
C LEU A 148 1.90 4.47 3.65
N ILE A 149 2.11 3.49 2.76
CA ILE A 149 2.37 2.11 3.16
C ILE A 149 3.83 1.97 3.60
N PRO A 150 4.15 1.25 4.69
CA PRO A 150 5.53 0.97 5.06
C PRO A 150 6.24 0.14 3.99
N HIS A 151 7.35 0.66 3.44
CA HIS A 151 8.06 0.07 2.31
C HIS A 151 8.47 -1.38 2.55
N LEU A 152 9.02 -1.70 3.73
CA LEU A 152 9.47 -3.05 4.06
C LEU A 152 8.32 -4.08 4.10
N ALA A 153 7.16 -3.69 4.65
CA ALA A 153 6.00 -4.57 4.69
C ALA A 153 5.45 -4.82 3.28
N PHE A 154 5.41 -3.77 2.46
CA PHE A 154 4.97 -3.85 1.07
C PHE A 154 5.94 -4.70 0.21
N LYS A 155 7.25 -4.49 0.35
CA LYS A 155 8.28 -5.29 -0.36
C LYS A 155 8.18 -6.78 -0.03
N ARG A 156 7.88 -7.15 1.22
CA ARG A 156 7.67 -8.55 1.62
C ARG A 156 6.45 -9.15 0.91
N LEU A 157 5.34 -8.39 0.83
CA LEU A 157 4.15 -8.82 0.10
C LEU A 157 4.42 -9.01 -1.39
N VAL A 158 5.15 -8.08 -2.01
CA VAL A 158 5.54 -8.19 -3.43
C VAL A 158 6.42 -9.41 -3.68
N LEU A 159 7.36 -9.70 -2.79
CA LEU A 159 8.21 -10.88 -2.89
C LEU A 159 7.41 -12.18 -2.74
N GLU A 160 6.49 -12.25 -1.78
CA GLU A 160 5.60 -13.39 -1.60
C GLU A 160 4.81 -13.69 -2.87
N ILE A 161 4.15 -12.67 -3.43
CA ILE A 161 3.38 -12.82 -4.66
C ILE A 161 4.29 -13.18 -5.85
N ALA A 162 5.49 -12.61 -5.94
CA ALA A 162 6.43 -12.94 -7.00
C ALA A 162 6.90 -14.40 -6.95
N GLN A 163 7.07 -14.96 -5.76
CA GLN A 163 7.42 -16.37 -5.54
C GLN A 163 6.31 -17.33 -5.98
N GLU A 164 5.03 -16.90 -5.98
CA GLU A 164 3.93 -17.70 -6.51
C GLU A 164 4.05 -17.96 -8.03
N TYR A 165 4.79 -17.12 -8.76
CA TYR A 165 4.91 -17.17 -10.23
C TYR A 165 6.25 -17.71 -10.75
N SER A 166 7.19 -18.02 -9.90
CA SER A 166 8.52 -18.50 -10.32
C SER A 166 9.17 -19.27 -9.19
N ASP A 167 9.68 -20.46 -9.51
CA ASP A 167 10.37 -21.35 -8.55
C ASP A 167 11.84 -20.96 -8.34
N ASP A 168 12.38 -20.03 -9.13
CA ASP A 168 13.77 -19.60 -9.06
C ASP A 168 14.00 -18.54 -7.96
N ASP A 169 15.28 -18.33 -7.60
CA ASP A 169 15.72 -17.24 -6.72
C ASP A 169 15.36 -15.87 -7.32
N ILE A 170 14.26 -15.32 -6.86
CA ILE A 170 13.73 -14.05 -7.35
C ILE A 170 14.31 -12.89 -6.56
N ARG A 171 14.76 -11.88 -7.28
CA ARG A 171 15.21 -10.62 -6.71
C ARG A 171 14.33 -9.48 -7.21
N VAL A 172 14.01 -8.57 -6.30
CA VAL A 172 13.22 -7.36 -6.60
C VAL A 172 14.10 -6.14 -6.38
N SER A 173 14.30 -5.32 -7.41
CA SER A 173 15.03 -4.06 -7.25
C SER A 173 14.23 -3.08 -6.38
N ASP A 174 14.92 -2.25 -5.62
CA ASP A 174 14.25 -1.25 -4.77
C ASP A 174 13.48 -0.22 -5.58
N ALA A 175 13.97 0.14 -6.77
CA ALA A 175 13.28 1.03 -7.68
C ALA A 175 11.95 0.43 -8.16
N PHE A 176 11.93 -0.87 -8.52
CA PHE A 176 10.69 -1.58 -8.85
C PHE A 176 9.73 -1.60 -7.68
N ALA A 177 10.22 -1.94 -6.48
CA ALA A 177 9.37 -2.02 -5.28
C ALA A 177 8.74 -0.66 -4.92
N ARG A 178 9.44 0.44 -5.09
CA ARG A 178 8.92 1.79 -4.85
C ARG A 178 7.90 2.21 -5.91
N LEU A 179 8.19 1.91 -7.17
CA LEU A 179 7.30 2.28 -8.27
C LEU A 179 5.99 1.50 -8.23
N ILE A 180 6.04 0.17 -8.00
CA ILE A 180 4.81 -0.63 -7.86
C ILE A 180 4.01 -0.22 -6.63
N GLN A 181 4.68 0.23 -5.55
CA GLN A 181 4.02 0.78 -4.38
C GLN A 181 3.28 2.08 -4.73
N LEU A 182 3.91 3.01 -5.44
CA LEU A 182 3.29 4.26 -5.87
C LEU A 182 2.03 3.99 -6.70
N VAL A 183 2.16 3.17 -7.74
CA VAL A 183 1.04 2.78 -8.62
C VAL A 183 -0.11 2.15 -7.81
N THR A 184 0.22 1.33 -6.82
CA THR A 184 -0.78 0.67 -5.98
C THR A 184 -1.49 1.66 -5.06
N GLU A 185 -0.76 2.60 -4.47
CA GLU A 185 -1.35 3.65 -3.62
C GLU A 185 -2.27 4.58 -4.43
N GLU A 186 -1.85 4.97 -5.63
CA GLU A 186 -2.68 5.77 -6.56
C GLU A 186 -3.95 5.01 -6.96
N TYR A 187 -3.82 3.74 -7.33
CA TYR A 187 -4.96 2.90 -7.68
C TYR A 187 -5.98 2.82 -6.54
N LEU A 188 -5.52 2.55 -5.31
CA LEU A 188 -6.40 2.47 -4.14
C LEU A 188 -7.04 3.81 -3.80
N THR A 189 -6.29 4.90 -3.90
CA THR A 189 -6.81 6.26 -3.65
C THR A 189 -7.94 6.58 -4.61
N ALA A 190 -7.73 6.39 -5.90
CA ALA A 190 -8.74 6.64 -6.91
C ALA A 190 -9.97 5.71 -6.75
N LEU A 191 -9.76 4.46 -6.32
CA LEU A 191 -10.86 3.54 -6.03
C LEU A 191 -11.68 3.99 -4.80
N PHE A 192 -11.03 4.54 -3.77
CA PHE A 192 -11.71 5.12 -2.62
C PHE A 192 -12.47 6.40 -2.97
N GLU A 193 -11.98 7.22 -3.90
CA GLU A 193 -12.70 8.40 -4.42
C GLU A 193 -14.01 7.98 -5.07
N ASP A 194 -13.98 7.00 -5.98
CA ASP A 194 -15.20 6.50 -6.64
C ASP A 194 -16.18 5.86 -5.64
N ALA A 195 -15.67 5.08 -4.68
CA ALA A 195 -16.49 4.51 -3.62
C ALA A 195 -17.11 5.59 -2.71
N ASN A 196 -16.40 6.69 -2.49
CA ASN A 196 -16.91 7.83 -1.74
C ASN A 196 -18.07 8.53 -2.48
N PHE A 197 -17.94 8.71 -3.80
CA PHE A 197 -19.04 9.24 -4.62
C PHE A 197 -20.29 8.34 -4.55
N ALA A 198 -20.11 7.02 -4.61
CA ALA A 198 -21.22 6.06 -4.46
C ALA A 198 -21.88 6.15 -3.07
N ALA A 199 -21.09 6.32 -2.00
CA ALA A 199 -21.59 6.48 -0.65
C ALA A 199 -22.37 7.80 -0.48
N ILE A 200 -21.85 8.90 -1.02
CA ILE A 200 -22.51 10.22 -1.01
C ILE A 200 -23.84 10.16 -1.78
N HIS A 201 -23.84 9.55 -2.96
CA HIS A 201 -25.06 9.36 -3.75
C HIS A 201 -26.14 8.60 -2.97
N SER A 202 -25.74 7.66 -2.14
CA SER A 202 -26.65 6.91 -1.24
C SER A 202 -27.00 7.66 0.05
N GLY A 203 -26.64 8.94 0.19
CA GLY A 203 -26.91 9.74 1.40
C GLY A 203 -26.11 9.35 2.63
N ARG A 204 -24.99 8.62 2.46
CA ARG A 204 -24.16 8.10 3.56
C ARG A 204 -22.79 8.80 3.62
N VAL A 205 -22.22 8.83 4.81
CA VAL A 205 -20.86 9.34 5.06
C VAL A 205 -19.85 8.19 5.16
N THR A 206 -20.33 6.99 5.55
CA THR A 206 -19.48 5.81 5.74
C THR A 206 -19.46 4.98 4.47
N VAL A 207 -18.28 4.69 3.95
CA VAL A 207 -18.09 3.82 2.80
C VAL A 207 -18.21 2.35 3.21
N ASN A 208 -19.02 1.61 2.46
CA ASN A 208 -19.30 0.20 2.67
C ASN A 208 -18.69 -0.67 1.53
N PRO A 209 -18.54 -2.00 1.73
CA PRO A 209 -18.06 -2.90 0.67
C PRO A 209 -18.90 -2.87 -0.62
N LYS A 210 -20.21 -2.58 -0.51
CA LYS A 210 -21.09 -2.45 -1.68
C LYS A 210 -20.68 -1.30 -2.60
N ASP A 211 -20.24 -0.18 -2.02
CA ASP A 211 -19.80 1.01 -2.77
C ASP A 211 -18.49 0.71 -3.52
N MET A 212 -17.58 -0.01 -2.87
CA MET A 212 -16.33 -0.45 -3.49
C MET A 212 -16.56 -1.42 -4.66
N ARG A 213 -17.47 -2.37 -4.50
CA ARG A 213 -17.84 -3.30 -5.58
C ARG A 213 -18.49 -2.56 -6.76
N LEU A 214 -19.33 -1.57 -6.48
CA LEU A 214 -19.92 -0.72 -7.52
C LEU A 214 -18.84 0.05 -8.27
N ALA A 215 -17.91 0.69 -7.56
CA ALA A 215 -16.79 1.42 -8.15
C ALA A 215 -15.95 0.51 -9.08
N ARG A 216 -15.60 -0.69 -8.65
CA ARG A 216 -14.88 -1.67 -9.46
C ARG A 216 -15.66 -2.11 -10.71
N ARG A 217 -16.96 -2.33 -10.55
CA ARG A 217 -17.84 -2.68 -11.70
C ARG A 217 -17.88 -1.57 -12.74
N ILE A 218 -18.00 -0.30 -12.32
CA ILE A 218 -17.98 0.86 -13.22
C ILE A 218 -16.65 0.94 -13.98
N ARG A 219 -15.54 0.62 -13.31
CA ARG A 219 -14.19 0.54 -13.92
C ARG A 219 -13.99 -0.69 -14.81
N LYS A 220 -15.01 -1.55 -14.95
CA LYS A 220 -14.92 -2.84 -15.66
C LYS A 220 -13.83 -3.77 -15.14
N GLU A 221 -13.47 -3.63 -13.86
CA GLU A 221 -12.58 -4.56 -13.19
C GLU A 221 -13.38 -5.82 -12.81
N ARG A 222 -12.79 -6.99 -13.06
CA ARG A 222 -13.40 -8.24 -12.64
C ARG A 222 -13.54 -8.25 -11.12
N ALA A 223 -14.75 -8.52 -10.65
CA ALA A 223 -15.06 -8.66 -9.23
C ALA A 223 -14.45 -9.93 -8.66
#